data_998f06c409cdfdd4d9bfe919838df2b7
#
_entry.id   998f06c409cdfdd4d9bfe919838df2b7
#
_cell.length_a   1.000
_cell.length_b   1.000
_cell.length_c   1.000
_cell.angle_alpha   90.00
_cell.angle_beta   90.00
_cell.angle_gamma   90.00
#
_symmetry.space_group_name_H-M   'P 1'
#
loop_
_entity.id
_entity.type
_entity.pdbx_description
1 polymer ?
#
loop_
_entity_poly.entity_id
_entity_poly.type
_entity_poly.pdbx_seq_one_letter_code
_entity_poly.pdbx_strand_id
1 'polypeptide(L)'
;HYSFFGKNYDVFFVPIPLKEPMGKVESGLMTLSEPYPLTVERHAFPGNYSWPMSLFMLDRCFLVSRYTLASEKELVVINTHNSAYDDGSLRAGQMNHLREYLLSEYEKGNYVIVGGDWNQTPYGIEPHLPNHLFDTENLTYVEKDYPAPGWIWAYDPSLPTNRRVKTPYDPGFTLTTIIDCFLLSPNLRVLELATLDLGFEYSDHQAVHLEVKLLPHP
;
A
#
# COMPACT_ATOMS: atom_id res chain seq x y z
N HIS A 1 19.26 -11.81 -1.07
CA HIS A 1 18.12 -10.94 -0.73
C HIS A 1 18.13 -10.67 0.78
N TYR A 2 17.89 -9.43 1.17
CA TYR A 2 17.73 -9.01 2.55
C TYR A 2 16.23 -8.83 2.83
N SER A 3 15.80 -9.15 4.05
CA SER A 3 14.39 -9.04 4.45
C SER A 3 14.27 -8.14 5.67
N PHE A 4 13.28 -7.24 5.63
CA PHE A 4 13.00 -6.26 6.68
C PHE A 4 11.51 -6.33 7.02
N PHE A 5 11.18 -6.50 8.30
CA PHE A 5 9.83 -6.70 8.77
C PHE A 5 9.41 -5.58 9.72
N GLY A 6 8.34 -4.88 9.39
CA GLY A 6 7.70 -3.88 10.24
C GLY A 6 6.37 -4.38 10.76
N LYS A 7 6.26 -4.64 12.06
CA LYS A 7 5.02 -5.12 12.69
C LYS A 7 3.93 -4.07 12.61
N ASN A 8 2.73 -4.50 12.20
CA ASN A 8 1.51 -3.71 12.30
C ASN A 8 0.41 -4.39 13.13
N TYR A 9 0.70 -5.56 13.67
CA TYR A 9 -0.13 -6.27 14.64
C TYR A 9 0.74 -7.19 15.49
N ASP A 10 0.70 -7.04 16.81
CA ASP A 10 1.43 -7.89 17.74
C ASP A 10 0.60 -8.02 19.02
N VAL A 11 -0.27 -9.01 19.06
CA VAL A 11 -1.20 -9.24 20.16
C VAL A 11 -0.93 -10.61 20.78
N PHE A 12 -0.69 -10.60 22.09
CA PHE A 12 -0.34 -11.80 22.82
C PHE A 12 -1.45 -12.87 22.79
N PHE A 13 -2.72 -12.47 22.80
CA PHE A 13 -3.83 -13.38 22.76
C PHE A 13 -5.09 -12.77 22.15
N VAL A 14 -5.54 -13.34 21.03
CA VAL A 14 -6.81 -13.01 20.38
C VAL A 14 -7.83 -14.10 20.77
N PRO A 15 -8.87 -13.78 21.57
CA PRO A 15 -9.78 -14.75 22.16
C PRO A 15 -10.87 -15.26 21.21
N ILE A 16 -10.79 -14.96 19.93
CA ILE A 16 -11.79 -15.35 18.92
C ILE A 16 -11.17 -16.24 17.83
N PRO A 17 -11.94 -17.17 17.25
CA PRO A 17 -13.27 -17.63 17.69
C PRO A 17 -13.24 -18.26 19.09
N LEU A 18 -14.29 -18.11 19.89
CA LEU A 18 -14.29 -18.58 21.30
C LEU A 18 -14.01 -20.07 21.49
N LYS A 19 -14.35 -20.91 20.49
CA LYS A 19 -14.09 -22.36 20.55
C LYS A 19 -12.65 -22.73 20.17
N GLU A 20 -12.04 -21.91 19.30
CA GLU A 20 -10.68 -22.11 18.79
C GLU A 20 -10.00 -20.75 18.68
N PRO A 21 -9.56 -20.15 19.79
CA PRO A 21 -8.95 -18.83 19.77
C PRO A 21 -7.66 -18.82 18.96
N MET A 22 -7.43 -17.73 18.23
CA MET A 22 -6.22 -17.59 17.43
C MET A 22 -4.93 -17.55 18.27
N GLY A 23 -5.05 -17.23 19.57
CA GLY A 23 -3.89 -17.13 20.45
C GLY A 23 -3.01 -15.92 20.10
N LYS A 24 -1.70 -16.08 20.13
CA LYS A 24 -0.76 -15.02 19.72
C LYS A 24 -0.85 -14.80 18.21
N VAL A 25 -1.05 -13.54 17.82
CA VAL A 25 -1.05 -13.15 16.41
C VAL A 25 -0.01 -12.05 16.21
N GLU A 26 0.81 -12.23 15.17
CA GLU A 26 1.80 -11.26 14.74
C GLU A 26 1.71 -11.12 13.22
N SER A 27 1.57 -9.90 12.75
CA SER A 27 1.61 -9.59 11.31
C SER A 27 2.26 -8.24 11.05
N GLY A 28 2.60 -7.98 9.78
CA GLY A 28 3.28 -6.73 9.42
C GLY A 28 3.55 -6.61 7.93
N LEU A 29 4.32 -5.59 7.60
CA LEU A 29 4.84 -5.33 6.28
C LEU A 29 6.22 -5.98 6.15
N MET A 30 6.48 -6.62 5.02
CA MET A 30 7.81 -7.14 4.70
C MET A 30 8.32 -6.50 3.43
N THR A 31 9.53 -5.98 3.47
CA THR A 31 10.28 -5.53 2.29
C THR A 31 11.44 -6.49 2.06
N LEU A 32 11.49 -7.07 0.87
CA LEU A 32 12.63 -7.85 0.39
C LEU A 32 13.44 -6.97 -0.56
N SER A 33 14.76 -6.94 -0.37
CA SER A 33 15.65 -6.11 -1.17
C SER A 33 16.88 -6.89 -1.61
N GLU A 34 17.31 -6.70 -2.85
CA GLU A 34 18.57 -7.26 -3.33
C GLU A 34 19.75 -6.37 -2.91
N PRO A 35 19.77 -5.06 -3.12
CA PRO A 35 20.76 -4.19 -2.50
C PRO A 35 20.43 -3.98 -1.00
N TYR A 36 21.48 -3.90 -0.18
CA TYR A 36 21.31 -3.55 1.23
C TYR A 36 20.95 -2.07 1.36
N PRO A 37 19.82 -1.71 1.99
CA PRO A 37 19.47 -0.31 2.18
C PRO A 37 20.38 0.36 3.21
N LEU A 38 20.56 1.67 3.10
CA LEU A 38 21.28 2.48 4.08
C LEU A 38 20.60 2.42 5.45
N THR A 39 19.28 2.59 5.46
CA THR A 39 18.44 2.44 6.65
C THR A 39 17.11 1.80 6.28
N VAL A 40 16.49 1.15 7.29
CA VAL A 40 15.09 0.70 7.22
C VAL A 40 14.39 1.16 8.48
N GLU A 41 13.29 1.90 8.33
CA GLU A 41 12.56 2.53 9.42
C GLU A 41 11.08 2.19 9.36
N ARG A 42 10.50 1.85 10.53
CA ARG A 42 9.06 1.70 10.68
C ARG A 42 8.46 3.00 11.19
N HIS A 43 7.54 3.56 10.44
CA HIS A 43 6.78 4.75 10.83
C HIS A 43 5.35 4.35 11.19
N ALA A 44 4.96 4.52 12.45
CA ALA A 44 3.58 4.28 12.88
C ALA A 44 2.66 5.36 12.33
N PHE A 45 1.50 4.95 11.83
CA PHE A 45 0.45 5.91 11.51
C PHE A 45 -0.21 6.46 12.77
N PRO A 46 -0.72 7.69 12.75
CA PRO A 46 -1.50 8.24 13.86
C PRO A 46 -2.85 7.52 14.01
N GLY A 47 -3.42 7.54 15.21
CA GLY A 47 -4.79 7.11 15.44
C GLY A 47 -4.95 5.63 15.79
N ASN A 48 -4.18 5.13 16.75
CA ASN A 48 -4.32 3.76 17.23
C ASN A 48 -5.64 3.53 17.99
N TYR A 49 -6.16 2.30 17.87
CA TYR A 49 -7.34 1.89 18.63
C TYR A 49 -7.01 1.71 20.10
N SER A 50 -7.91 2.19 20.99
CA SER A 50 -7.82 1.91 22.43
C SER A 50 -8.25 0.49 22.75
N TRP A 51 -7.85 0.01 23.94
CA TRP A 51 -8.36 -1.26 24.46
C TRP A 51 -9.89 -1.18 24.68
N PRO A 52 -10.70 -2.23 24.38
CA PRO A 52 -10.29 -3.55 23.88
C PRO A 52 -10.18 -3.66 22.34
N MET A 53 -10.50 -2.62 21.58
CA MET A 53 -10.48 -2.66 20.10
C MET A 53 -9.07 -2.95 19.53
N SER A 54 -8.02 -2.49 20.20
CA SER A 54 -6.63 -2.80 19.84
C SER A 54 -6.27 -4.29 19.81
N LEU A 55 -7.09 -5.15 20.44
CA LEU A 55 -6.94 -6.61 20.34
C LEU A 55 -7.37 -7.19 18.97
N PHE A 56 -8.11 -6.42 18.20
CA PHE A 56 -8.75 -6.88 16.95
C PHE A 56 -8.39 -6.01 15.74
N MET A 57 -7.74 -4.89 15.96
CA MET A 57 -7.43 -3.91 14.92
C MET A 57 -5.93 -3.72 14.77
N LEU A 58 -5.48 -3.54 13.53
CA LEU A 58 -4.07 -3.36 13.20
C LEU A 58 -3.56 -1.97 13.64
N ASP A 59 -2.34 -1.96 14.18
CA ASP A 59 -1.53 -0.75 14.39
C ASP A 59 -0.78 -0.42 13.10
N ARG A 60 -1.50 0.25 12.18
CA ARG A 60 -1.03 0.51 10.82
C ARG A 60 0.27 1.32 10.80
N CYS A 61 1.13 1.00 9.84
CA CYS A 61 2.41 1.66 9.65
C CYS A 61 2.80 1.65 8.17
N PHE A 62 3.85 2.40 7.85
CA PHE A 62 4.60 2.23 6.63
C PHE A 62 6.06 1.93 6.93
N LEU A 63 6.71 1.18 6.06
CA LEU A 63 8.11 0.78 6.17
C LEU A 63 8.91 1.52 5.11
N VAL A 64 9.93 2.25 5.52
CA VAL A 64 10.79 3.06 4.66
C VAL A 64 12.14 2.40 4.50
N SER A 65 12.53 2.13 3.27
CA SER A 65 13.88 1.66 2.91
C SER A 65 14.60 2.73 2.11
N ARG A 66 15.80 3.12 2.51
CA ARG A 66 16.60 4.18 1.89
C ARG A 66 17.81 3.62 1.19
N TYR A 67 18.05 4.06 -0.03
CA TYR A 67 19.20 3.66 -0.84
C TYR A 67 19.95 4.89 -1.32
N THR A 68 21.26 4.95 -1.03
CA THR A 68 22.12 6.05 -1.50
C THR A 68 22.39 5.93 -3.00
N LEU A 69 22.25 7.04 -3.70
CA LEU A 69 22.54 7.16 -5.12
C LEU A 69 23.90 7.87 -5.34
N ALA A 70 24.47 7.69 -6.53
CA ALA A 70 25.72 8.36 -6.89
C ALA A 70 25.66 9.90 -6.88
N SER A 71 24.46 10.47 -6.93
CA SER A 71 24.17 11.91 -6.87
C SER A 71 24.12 12.49 -5.45
N GLU A 72 24.47 11.72 -4.42
CA GLU A 72 24.30 12.07 -3.00
C GLU A 72 22.80 12.24 -2.58
N LYS A 73 21.87 11.94 -3.48
CA LYS A 73 20.45 11.83 -3.18
C LYS A 73 20.09 10.40 -2.82
N GLU A 74 18.90 10.21 -2.30
CA GLU A 74 18.42 8.89 -1.93
C GLU A 74 17.24 8.46 -2.80
N LEU A 75 17.17 7.16 -3.05
CA LEU A 75 15.94 6.49 -3.44
C LEU A 75 15.25 6.02 -2.16
N VAL A 76 14.08 6.57 -1.90
CA VAL A 76 13.22 6.27 -0.74
C VAL A 76 12.09 5.37 -1.20
N VAL A 77 12.14 4.10 -0.80
CA VAL A 77 11.12 3.10 -1.14
C VAL A 77 10.26 2.84 0.08
N ILE A 78 8.97 3.06 -0.05
CA ILE A 78 7.99 2.97 1.03
C ILE A 78 7.02 1.84 0.73
N ASN A 79 6.85 0.94 1.70
CA ASN A 79 5.84 -0.10 1.70
C ASN A 79 4.75 0.31 2.70
N THR A 80 3.50 0.42 2.24
CA THR A 80 2.38 0.87 3.07
C THR A 80 1.21 -0.11 3.07
N HIS A 81 0.44 -0.11 4.17
CA HIS A 81 -0.86 -0.77 4.24
C HIS A 81 -1.81 0.07 5.08
N ASN A 82 -2.65 0.84 4.40
CA ASN A 82 -3.54 1.82 5.01
C ASN A 82 -4.79 1.14 5.62
N SER A 83 -5.55 1.87 6.44
CA SER A 83 -6.76 1.34 7.07
C SER A 83 -7.86 1.06 6.06
N ALA A 84 -8.46 -0.14 6.20
CA ALA A 84 -9.58 -0.60 5.36
C ALA A 84 -10.94 -0.16 5.92
N TYR A 85 -11.14 -0.35 7.23
CA TYR A 85 -12.45 -0.27 7.89
C TYR A 85 -12.43 0.83 8.95
N ASP A 86 -12.84 2.03 8.57
CA ASP A 86 -13.05 3.16 9.46
C ASP A 86 -14.16 4.07 8.91
N ASP A 87 -14.54 5.08 9.68
CA ASP A 87 -15.48 6.12 9.25
C ASP A 87 -14.84 7.18 8.31
N GLY A 88 -13.59 6.97 7.92
CA GLY A 88 -12.79 7.87 7.07
C GLY A 88 -11.84 8.77 7.85
N SER A 89 -12.05 8.97 9.15
CA SER A 89 -11.22 9.90 9.96
C SER A 89 -9.80 9.37 10.18
N LEU A 90 -9.68 8.09 10.51
CA LEU A 90 -8.38 7.43 10.71
C LEU A 90 -7.57 7.40 9.42
N ARG A 91 -8.22 7.02 8.32
CA ARG A 91 -7.60 6.97 6.99
C ARG A 91 -7.14 8.36 6.54
N ALA A 92 -7.97 9.39 6.72
CA ALA A 92 -7.58 10.77 6.42
C ALA A 92 -6.34 11.22 7.22
N GLY A 93 -6.28 10.88 8.52
CA GLY A 93 -5.11 11.13 9.35
C GLY A 93 -3.85 10.40 8.87
N GLN A 94 -3.99 9.13 8.46
CA GLN A 94 -2.89 8.35 7.90
C GLN A 94 -2.38 8.92 6.57
N MET A 95 -3.29 9.29 5.67
CA MET A 95 -2.95 9.90 4.39
C MET A 95 -2.26 11.25 4.57
N ASN A 96 -2.70 12.10 5.50
CA ASN A 96 -2.05 13.36 5.80
C ASN A 96 -0.65 13.16 6.38
N HIS A 97 -0.48 12.23 7.31
CA HIS A 97 0.83 11.91 7.88
C HIS A 97 1.82 11.41 6.82
N LEU A 98 1.36 10.51 5.95
CA LEU A 98 2.16 10.04 4.82
C LEU A 98 2.49 11.18 3.84
N ARG A 99 1.52 12.04 3.52
CA ARG A 99 1.71 13.24 2.66
C ARG A 99 2.86 14.11 3.15
N GLU A 100 2.86 14.48 4.43
CA GLU A 100 3.91 15.31 5.03
C GLU A 100 5.29 14.66 4.85
N TYR A 101 5.38 13.37 5.11
CA TYR A 101 6.60 12.60 4.91
C TYR A 101 7.07 12.62 3.45
N LEU A 102 6.18 12.31 2.50
CA LEU A 102 6.49 12.26 1.07
C LEU A 102 6.99 13.60 0.54
N LEU A 103 6.30 14.69 0.89
CA LEU A 103 6.66 16.05 0.44
C LEU A 103 8.01 16.46 1.03
N SER A 104 8.25 16.18 2.31
CA SER A 104 9.55 16.45 2.95
C SER A 104 10.70 15.71 2.28
N GLU A 105 10.52 14.44 1.88
CA GLU A 105 11.56 13.69 1.19
C GLU A 105 11.80 14.24 -0.24
N TYR A 106 10.75 14.59 -0.95
CA TYR A 106 10.88 15.18 -2.27
C TYR A 106 11.54 16.56 -2.25
N GLU A 107 11.23 17.40 -1.27
CA GLU A 107 11.88 18.71 -1.06
C GLU A 107 13.39 18.61 -0.83
N LYS A 108 13.87 17.51 -0.22
CA LYS A 108 15.31 17.21 -0.09
C LYS A 108 15.95 16.83 -1.43
N GLY A 109 15.17 16.67 -2.48
CA GLY A 109 15.59 16.21 -3.80
C GLY A 109 15.70 14.69 -3.92
N ASN A 110 15.13 13.94 -2.99
CA ASN A 110 15.10 12.48 -3.04
C ASN A 110 14.08 11.98 -4.07
N TYR A 111 14.27 10.75 -4.52
CA TYR A 111 13.33 10.02 -5.36
C TYR A 111 12.45 9.18 -4.45
N VAL A 112 11.13 9.28 -4.60
CA VAL A 112 10.20 8.62 -3.68
C VAL A 112 9.27 7.67 -4.44
N ILE A 113 9.25 6.41 -4.02
CA ILE A 113 8.33 5.37 -4.50
C ILE A 113 7.54 4.85 -3.31
N VAL A 114 6.22 4.89 -3.40
CA VAL A 114 5.34 4.25 -2.41
C VAL A 114 4.57 3.15 -3.09
N GLY A 115 4.68 1.92 -2.60
CA GLY A 115 3.89 0.78 -3.05
C GLY A 115 3.16 0.13 -1.89
N GLY A 116 2.03 -0.51 -2.15
CA GLY A 116 1.31 -1.27 -1.16
C GLY A 116 -0.19 -1.30 -1.36
N ASP A 117 -0.87 -1.86 -0.35
CA ASP A 117 -2.33 -1.85 -0.25
C ASP A 117 -2.80 -0.53 0.38
N TRP A 118 -3.33 0.35 -0.46
CA TRP A 118 -3.84 1.65 -0.03
C TRP A 118 -5.23 1.56 0.62
N ASN A 119 -5.95 0.44 0.44
CA ASN A 119 -7.36 0.33 0.75
C ASN A 119 -8.20 1.48 0.17
N GLN A 120 -7.67 2.12 -0.84
CA GLN A 120 -8.27 3.22 -1.59
C GLN A 120 -7.86 3.09 -3.07
N THR A 121 -8.77 3.46 -3.93
CA THR A 121 -8.55 3.50 -5.37
C THR A 121 -8.02 4.89 -5.77
N PRO A 122 -7.01 5.00 -6.63
CA PRO A 122 -6.56 6.30 -7.15
C PRO A 122 -7.70 7.11 -7.76
N TYR A 123 -7.71 8.44 -7.55
CA TYR A 123 -8.74 9.30 -8.09
C TYR A 123 -8.72 9.26 -9.63
N GLY A 124 -9.93 9.16 -10.22
CA GLY A 124 -10.11 9.19 -11.66
C GLY A 124 -9.67 7.93 -12.41
N ILE A 125 -9.48 6.83 -11.68
CA ILE A 125 -9.21 5.54 -12.33
C ILE A 125 -10.38 5.13 -13.21
N GLU A 126 -10.08 4.69 -14.42
CA GLU A 126 -11.02 4.10 -15.36
C GLU A 126 -10.63 2.63 -15.59
N PRO A 127 -11.15 1.69 -14.80
CA PRO A 127 -10.79 0.28 -14.94
C PRO A 127 -11.34 -0.27 -16.27
N HIS A 128 -10.50 -1.01 -16.99
CA HIS A 128 -10.89 -1.72 -18.21
C HIS A 128 -11.56 -3.07 -17.89
N LEU A 129 -12.25 -3.17 -16.77
CA LEU A 129 -12.91 -4.35 -16.27
C LEU A 129 -14.41 -4.30 -16.58
N PRO A 130 -15.07 -5.46 -16.71
CA PRO A 130 -16.52 -5.49 -16.82
C PRO A 130 -17.17 -4.81 -15.62
N ASN A 131 -18.07 -3.85 -15.86
CA ASN A 131 -18.69 -3.02 -14.79
C ASN A 131 -19.36 -3.86 -13.70
N HIS A 132 -19.91 -5.05 -14.03
CA HIS A 132 -20.56 -5.92 -13.05
C HIS A 132 -19.56 -6.69 -12.16
N LEU A 133 -18.28 -6.68 -12.48
CA LEU A 133 -17.20 -7.30 -11.68
C LEU A 133 -16.39 -6.28 -10.90
N PHE A 134 -16.53 -4.97 -11.16
CA PHE A 134 -15.85 -3.94 -10.43
C PHE A 134 -16.72 -3.41 -9.30
N ASP A 135 -16.20 -3.47 -8.06
CA ASP A 135 -16.95 -3.08 -6.85
C ASP A 135 -17.02 -1.56 -6.72
N THR A 136 -18.02 -0.94 -7.34
CA THR A 136 -18.20 0.51 -7.27
C THR A 136 -18.91 0.98 -5.99
N GLU A 137 -19.56 0.10 -5.25
CA GLU A 137 -20.35 0.48 -4.07
C GLU A 137 -19.51 0.70 -2.82
N ASN A 138 -18.36 0.00 -2.72
CA ASN A 138 -17.49 0.04 -1.54
C ASN A 138 -16.14 0.70 -1.81
N LEU A 139 -16.03 1.42 -2.93
CA LEU A 139 -14.81 2.15 -3.24
C LEU A 139 -14.67 3.40 -2.36
N THR A 140 -13.47 3.57 -1.87
CA THR A 140 -13.01 4.85 -1.34
C THR A 140 -11.91 5.37 -2.25
N TYR A 141 -12.03 6.57 -2.74
CA TYR A 141 -11.03 7.18 -3.61
C TYR A 141 -10.01 7.97 -2.81
N VAL A 142 -8.77 7.95 -3.28
CA VAL A 142 -7.76 8.89 -2.84
C VAL A 142 -8.17 10.30 -3.26
N GLU A 143 -7.82 11.30 -2.46
CA GLU A 143 -8.04 12.71 -2.79
C GLU A 143 -7.37 13.07 -4.12
N LYS A 144 -8.07 13.87 -4.93
CA LYS A 144 -7.50 14.39 -6.18
C LYS A 144 -6.19 15.14 -5.91
N ASP A 145 -5.22 14.95 -6.78
CA ASP A 145 -3.90 15.58 -6.70
C ASP A 145 -3.09 15.22 -5.43
N TYR A 146 -3.38 14.08 -4.80
CA TYR A 146 -2.59 13.59 -3.66
C TYR A 146 -1.22 13.05 -4.12
N PRO A 147 -0.11 13.32 -3.38
CA PRO A 147 0.01 14.19 -2.22
C PRO A 147 0.12 15.66 -2.60
N ALA A 148 0.45 15.94 -3.86
CA ALA A 148 0.54 17.26 -4.49
C ALA A 148 0.48 17.10 -6.03
N PRO A 149 0.16 18.17 -6.78
CA PRO A 149 0.21 18.13 -8.23
C PRO A 149 1.57 17.67 -8.76
N GLY A 150 1.55 16.88 -9.83
CA GLY A 150 2.75 16.34 -10.50
C GLY A 150 3.21 14.97 -9.98
N TRP A 151 2.70 14.48 -8.86
CA TRP A 151 2.91 13.10 -8.45
C TRP A 151 2.10 12.15 -9.33
N ILE A 152 2.63 10.94 -9.52
CA ILE A 152 2.11 9.98 -10.49
C ILE A 152 1.56 8.76 -9.77
N TRP A 153 0.26 8.51 -9.90
CA TRP A 153 -0.33 7.23 -9.55
C TRP A 153 -0.09 6.24 -10.69
N ALA A 154 0.68 5.19 -10.41
CA ALA A 154 0.99 4.12 -11.34
C ALA A 154 0.20 2.86 -10.96
N TYR A 155 -0.74 2.48 -11.82
CA TYR A 155 -1.62 1.32 -11.68
C TYR A 155 -1.94 0.72 -13.05
N ASP A 156 -2.27 -0.55 -13.09
CA ASP A 156 -2.71 -1.24 -14.29
C ASP A 156 -4.26 -1.27 -14.31
N PRO A 157 -4.92 -0.57 -15.27
CA PRO A 157 -6.37 -0.57 -15.34
C PRO A 157 -6.97 -1.85 -15.93
N SER A 158 -6.15 -2.75 -16.48
CA SER A 158 -6.60 -3.94 -17.21
C SER A 158 -6.89 -5.14 -16.32
N LEU A 159 -6.28 -5.21 -15.13
CA LEU A 159 -6.44 -6.31 -14.19
C LEU A 159 -6.72 -5.80 -12.77
N PRO A 160 -7.61 -6.47 -12.02
CA PRO A 160 -7.87 -6.12 -10.63
C PRO A 160 -6.69 -6.55 -9.75
N THR A 161 -6.47 -5.82 -8.67
CA THR A 161 -5.43 -6.17 -7.69
C THR A 161 -5.99 -6.82 -6.44
N ASN A 162 -7.29 -6.70 -6.17
CA ASN A 162 -7.95 -7.29 -5.01
C ASN A 162 -9.32 -7.86 -5.37
N ARG A 163 -9.76 -8.87 -4.61
CA ARG A 163 -11.08 -9.49 -4.73
C ARG A 163 -11.83 -9.55 -3.41
N ARG A 164 -13.15 -9.59 -3.46
CA ARG A 164 -13.95 -9.90 -2.27
C ARG A 164 -13.71 -11.34 -1.79
N VAL A 165 -13.64 -11.51 -0.46
CA VAL A 165 -13.35 -12.80 0.20
C VAL A 165 -14.57 -13.47 0.84
N LYS A 166 -15.78 -12.92 0.65
CA LYS A 166 -17.01 -13.49 1.25
C LYS A 166 -17.37 -14.89 0.74
N THR A 167 -16.95 -15.20 -0.47
CA THR A 167 -17.15 -16.49 -1.15
C THR A 167 -15.85 -16.92 -1.81
N PRO A 168 -15.71 -18.21 -2.18
CA PRO A 168 -14.62 -18.64 -3.07
C PRO A 168 -14.60 -17.80 -4.35
N TYR A 169 -13.40 -17.61 -4.91
CA TYR A 169 -13.24 -16.81 -6.11
C TYR A 169 -13.94 -17.47 -7.32
N ASP A 170 -14.74 -16.68 -8.02
CA ASP A 170 -15.34 -17.02 -9.29
C ASP A 170 -15.13 -15.83 -10.25
N PRO A 171 -14.35 -16.03 -11.35
CA PRO A 171 -14.00 -14.94 -12.27
C PRO A 171 -15.20 -14.31 -12.98
N GLY A 172 -16.37 -14.97 -12.98
CA GLY A 172 -17.62 -14.46 -13.58
C GLY A 172 -18.50 -13.67 -12.62
N PHE A 173 -18.27 -13.75 -11.30
CA PHE A 173 -19.20 -13.22 -10.29
C PHE A 173 -18.53 -12.49 -9.12
N THR A 174 -17.26 -12.78 -8.82
CA THR A 174 -16.59 -12.16 -7.68
C THR A 174 -16.25 -10.71 -7.98
N LEU A 175 -16.74 -9.80 -7.12
CA LEU A 175 -16.40 -8.39 -7.23
C LEU A 175 -14.92 -8.16 -6.89
N THR A 176 -14.30 -7.29 -7.68
CA THR A 176 -12.88 -6.97 -7.62
C THR A 176 -12.64 -5.46 -7.52
N THR A 177 -11.44 -5.07 -7.12
CA THR A 177 -11.01 -3.65 -7.04
C THR A 177 -9.56 -3.49 -7.47
N ILE A 178 -9.12 -2.25 -7.66
CA ILE A 178 -7.72 -1.86 -7.85
C ILE A 178 -7.34 -0.95 -6.68
N ILE A 179 -6.66 -1.50 -5.68
CA ILE A 179 -6.23 -0.81 -4.44
C ILE A 179 -4.75 -1.00 -4.15
N ASP A 180 -4.07 -1.89 -4.88
CA ASP A 180 -2.63 -2.08 -4.84
C ASP A 180 -2.02 -1.34 -6.03
N CYS A 181 -1.24 -0.31 -5.75
CA CYS A 181 -0.66 0.56 -6.76
C CYS A 181 0.57 1.27 -6.22
N PHE A 182 1.24 2.00 -7.10
CA PHE A 182 2.38 2.82 -6.74
C PHE A 182 2.07 4.30 -6.86
N LEU A 183 2.66 5.08 -5.95
CA LEU A 183 2.71 6.53 -6.02
C LEU A 183 4.17 6.96 -6.17
N LEU A 184 4.46 7.79 -7.16
CA LEU A 184 5.80 8.17 -7.56
C LEU A 184 5.99 9.68 -7.49
N SER A 185 7.16 10.13 -7.00
CA SER A 185 7.54 11.53 -7.05
C SER A 185 7.78 12.01 -8.50
N PRO A 186 7.63 13.33 -8.77
CA PRO A 186 7.72 13.88 -10.13
C PRO A 186 9.06 13.67 -10.85
N ASN A 187 10.13 13.38 -10.12
CA ASN A 187 11.45 13.07 -10.66
C ASN A 187 11.65 11.60 -11.05
N LEU A 188 10.55 10.85 -11.16
CA LEU A 188 10.50 9.48 -11.64
C LEU A 188 9.69 9.36 -12.92
N ARG A 189 10.02 8.38 -13.76
CA ARG A 189 9.25 8.02 -14.95
C ARG A 189 8.99 6.54 -14.99
N VAL A 190 7.75 6.13 -15.17
CA VAL A 190 7.36 4.73 -15.38
C VAL A 190 7.93 4.25 -16.73
N LEU A 191 8.59 3.12 -16.72
CA LEU A 191 9.04 2.39 -17.91
C LEU A 191 8.13 1.20 -18.20
N GLU A 192 7.79 0.43 -17.17
CA GLU A 192 6.89 -0.70 -17.26
C GLU A 192 6.01 -0.77 -16.01
N LEU A 193 4.76 -1.16 -16.20
CA LEU A 193 3.81 -1.41 -15.13
C LEU A 193 2.84 -2.51 -15.57
N ALA A 194 2.66 -3.51 -14.73
CA ALA A 194 1.72 -4.60 -14.99
C ALA A 194 1.21 -5.22 -13.67
N THR A 195 -0.07 -5.54 -13.61
CA THR A 195 -0.60 -6.47 -12.61
C THR A 195 -0.36 -7.90 -13.10
N LEU A 196 0.15 -8.77 -12.24
CA LEU A 196 0.38 -10.17 -12.56
C LEU A 196 -0.90 -10.96 -12.34
N ASP A 197 -1.47 -11.53 -13.41
CA ASP A 197 -2.65 -12.39 -13.29
C ASP A 197 -2.26 -13.75 -12.70
N LEU A 198 -2.48 -13.89 -11.41
CA LEU A 198 -2.26 -15.12 -10.65
C LEU A 198 -3.59 -15.85 -10.37
N GLY A 199 -4.71 -15.41 -10.97
CA GLY A 199 -6.02 -15.99 -10.78
C GLY A 199 -6.52 -15.94 -9.33
N PHE A 200 -5.94 -15.13 -8.47
CA PHE A 200 -6.21 -15.09 -7.02
C PHE A 200 -6.11 -16.47 -6.34
N GLU A 201 -5.23 -17.35 -6.85
CA GLU A 201 -5.14 -18.74 -6.38
C GLU A 201 -4.62 -18.83 -4.93
N TYR A 202 -3.66 -17.97 -4.57
CA TYR A 202 -2.96 -18.05 -3.27
C TYR A 202 -3.21 -16.84 -2.37
N SER A 203 -3.86 -15.80 -2.88
CA SER A 203 -4.13 -14.56 -2.16
C SER A 203 -5.41 -13.91 -2.69
N ASP A 204 -6.02 -13.06 -1.88
CA ASP A 204 -7.06 -12.14 -2.29
C ASP A 204 -6.51 -10.85 -2.94
N HIS A 205 -5.20 -10.75 -3.03
CA HIS A 205 -4.51 -9.72 -3.79
C HIS A 205 -3.64 -10.31 -4.90
N GLN A 206 -3.40 -9.53 -5.96
CA GLN A 206 -2.47 -9.84 -7.04
C GLN A 206 -1.27 -8.90 -6.98
N ALA A 207 -0.11 -9.41 -7.37
CA ALA A 207 1.12 -8.64 -7.38
C ALA A 207 1.12 -7.60 -8.50
N VAL A 208 1.69 -6.43 -8.23
CA VAL A 208 1.90 -5.37 -9.22
C VAL A 208 3.39 -5.19 -9.44
N HIS A 209 3.82 -5.26 -10.69
CA HIS A 209 5.19 -5.00 -11.14
C HIS A 209 5.33 -3.56 -11.59
N LEU A 210 6.45 -2.92 -11.24
CA LEU A 210 6.80 -1.57 -11.67
C LEU A 210 8.29 -1.48 -12.00
N GLU A 211 8.60 -0.94 -13.18
CA GLU A 211 9.93 -0.48 -13.55
C GLU A 211 9.94 1.03 -13.72
N VAL A 212 10.93 1.71 -13.14
CA VAL A 212 11.04 3.16 -13.20
C VAL A 212 12.43 3.62 -13.64
N LYS A 213 12.47 4.82 -14.21
CA LYS A 213 13.70 5.55 -14.48
C LYS A 213 13.78 6.77 -13.57
N LEU A 214 14.93 6.94 -12.89
CA LEU A 214 15.25 8.16 -12.17
C LEU A 214 15.58 9.26 -13.20
N LEU A 215 14.90 10.40 -13.11
CA LEU A 215 15.16 11.55 -13.94
C LEU A 215 16.21 12.46 -13.29
N PRO A 216 17.07 13.14 -14.08
CA PRO A 216 17.95 14.14 -13.49
C PRO A 216 17.13 15.18 -12.71
N HIS A 217 17.65 15.62 -11.59
CA HIS A 217 17.05 16.75 -10.87
C HIS A 217 17.15 18.00 -11.74
N PRO A 218 16.07 18.81 -11.86
CA PRO A 218 16.15 20.08 -12.58
C PRO A 218 17.15 21.05 -11.97
#